data_12de650362c79aa054df72b284d93a40
#
_entry.id   12de650362c79aa054df72b284d93a40
#
_cell.length_a   1.000
_cell.length_b   1.000
_cell.length_c   1.000
_cell.angle_alpha   90.00
_cell.angle_beta   90.00
_cell.angle_gamma   90.00
#
_symmetry.space_group_name_H-M   'P 1'
#
loop_
_entity.id
_entity.type
_entity.pdbx_description
1 polymer ?
#
loop_
_entity_poly.entity_id
_entity_poly.type
_entity_poly.pdbx_seq_one_letter_code
_entity_poly.pdbx_strand_id
1 'polypeptide(L)'
;MPETETKTGGLPYHEIRFPYDPRRRSVWKAICRYLQPWVASDEGLLELGAGYGEFSREICAARKWALEQNGALVQHWAVSVTPLIQSAMDPWPLADRSLGTVFASNFFEHFTLEQGEEILTQAARVLRPGGRLIVVQPNFRLEPRRYFDDYTHRTAYTDNGFRDFLRALGWEIAHAEPRFLPFTMKNRLPTAEWLVRTYLALPFRPRAGQFLIVAEKPGSLK
;
A
#
# COMPACT_ATOMS: atom_id res chain seq x y z
N MET A 1 -11.09 -1.24 -4.49
CA MET A 1 -11.27 -0.71 -5.86
C MET A 1 -12.67 -1.09 -6.30
N PRO A 2 -13.55 -0.18 -6.77
CA PRO A 2 -14.76 -0.63 -7.42
C PRO A 2 -14.32 -1.41 -8.66
N GLU A 3 -14.72 -2.69 -8.77
CA GLU A 3 -14.66 -3.38 -10.05
C GLU A 3 -15.54 -2.59 -11.02
N THR A 4 -14.91 -1.81 -11.88
CA THR A 4 -15.55 -1.47 -13.13
C THR A 4 -15.46 -2.72 -14.01
N GLU A 5 -16.21 -3.77 -13.67
CA GLU A 5 -16.69 -4.68 -14.70
C GLU A 5 -17.41 -3.78 -15.69
N THR A 6 -16.75 -3.55 -16.81
CA THR A 6 -17.42 -2.88 -17.91
C THR A 6 -18.57 -3.80 -18.28
N LYS A 7 -19.83 -3.31 -18.14
CA LYS A 7 -21.06 -4.02 -18.54
C LYS A 7 -21.05 -4.48 -20.00
N THR A 8 -19.92 -4.35 -20.69
CA THR A 8 -19.71 -4.53 -22.15
C THR A 8 -18.62 -5.53 -22.49
N GLY A 9 -18.17 -6.41 -21.56
CA GLY A 9 -17.21 -7.49 -21.88
C GLY A 9 -15.79 -7.01 -22.19
N GLY A 10 -15.38 -5.84 -21.69
CA GLY A 10 -14.00 -5.34 -21.79
C GLY A 10 -13.02 -6.07 -20.88
N LEU A 11 -11.70 -5.87 -21.11
CA LEU A 11 -10.66 -6.44 -20.28
C LEU A 11 -10.72 -5.87 -18.85
N PRO A 12 -10.51 -6.71 -17.81
CA PRO A 12 -10.45 -6.26 -16.41
C PRO A 12 -9.34 -5.23 -16.18
N TYR A 13 -9.53 -4.33 -15.21
CA TYR A 13 -8.58 -3.28 -14.86
C TYR A 13 -7.14 -3.79 -14.69
N HIS A 14 -6.95 -4.87 -13.94
CA HIS A 14 -5.63 -5.42 -13.65
C HIS A 14 -4.91 -5.96 -14.89
N GLU A 15 -5.63 -6.44 -15.90
CA GLU A 15 -5.02 -6.88 -17.16
C GLU A 15 -4.51 -5.69 -17.99
N ILE A 16 -5.21 -4.56 -17.95
CA ILE A 16 -4.85 -3.35 -18.69
C ILE A 16 -3.78 -2.56 -17.97
N ARG A 17 -4.00 -2.29 -16.69
CA ARG A 17 -3.19 -1.35 -15.90
C ARG A 17 -2.10 -2.02 -15.06
N PHE A 18 -2.30 -3.27 -14.68
CA PHE A 18 -1.44 -3.96 -13.72
C PHE A 18 -1.25 -5.44 -14.05
N PRO A 19 -0.80 -5.80 -15.28
CA PRO A 19 -0.61 -7.20 -15.65
C PRO A 19 0.43 -7.88 -14.76
N TYR A 20 0.26 -9.18 -14.53
CA TYR A 20 1.22 -9.98 -13.77
C TYR A 20 2.61 -9.95 -14.42
N ASP A 21 3.62 -9.62 -13.63
CA ASP A 21 5.03 -9.64 -14.03
C ASP A 21 5.89 -10.28 -12.94
N PRO A 22 6.39 -11.50 -13.14
CA PRO A 22 7.18 -12.22 -12.13
C PRO A 22 8.48 -11.48 -11.72
N ARG A 23 8.99 -10.57 -12.56
CA ARG A 23 10.18 -9.76 -12.25
C ARG A 23 9.93 -8.80 -11.08
N ARG A 24 8.69 -8.45 -10.80
CA ARG A 24 8.31 -7.59 -9.67
C ARG A 24 8.65 -8.18 -8.32
N ARG A 25 8.72 -9.53 -8.24
CA ARG A 25 9.12 -10.20 -7.00
C ARG A 25 10.48 -9.73 -6.49
N SER A 26 11.49 -9.61 -7.36
CA SER A 26 12.82 -9.11 -6.96
C SER A 26 12.78 -7.67 -6.45
N VAL A 27 11.94 -6.83 -7.04
CA VAL A 27 11.72 -5.45 -6.61
C VAL A 27 11.06 -5.42 -5.23
N TRP A 28 9.98 -6.17 -5.03
CA TRP A 28 9.28 -6.25 -3.75
C TRP A 28 10.14 -6.83 -2.64
N LYS A 29 11.02 -7.78 -2.95
CA LYS A 29 11.99 -8.31 -1.99
C LYS A 29 12.91 -7.22 -1.44
N ALA A 30 13.41 -6.32 -2.30
CA ALA A 30 14.21 -5.18 -1.89
C ALA A 30 13.39 -4.17 -1.08
N ILE A 31 12.15 -3.87 -1.51
CA ILE A 31 11.23 -2.96 -0.81
C ILE A 31 10.89 -3.51 0.58
N CYS A 32 10.51 -4.78 0.68
CA CYS A 32 10.18 -5.41 1.97
C CYS A 32 11.36 -5.38 2.93
N ARG A 33 12.58 -5.65 2.45
CA ARG A 33 13.79 -5.53 3.27
C ARG A 33 13.99 -4.10 3.79
N TYR A 34 13.71 -3.09 2.97
CA TYR A 34 13.76 -1.68 3.36
C TYR A 34 12.70 -1.34 4.41
N LEU A 35 11.47 -1.83 4.24
CA LEU A 35 10.34 -1.55 5.13
C LEU A 35 10.34 -2.38 6.41
N GLN A 36 11.05 -3.51 6.45
CA GLN A 36 11.04 -4.44 7.59
C GLN A 36 11.30 -3.80 8.97
N PRO A 37 12.17 -2.78 9.13
CA PRO A 37 12.36 -2.13 10.43
C PRO A 37 11.11 -1.46 11.02
N TRP A 38 10.11 -1.16 10.19
CA TRP A 38 8.83 -0.59 10.65
C TRP A 38 7.72 -1.63 10.81
N VAL A 39 7.97 -2.88 10.44
CA VAL A 39 7.00 -3.99 10.55
C VAL A 39 7.32 -4.84 11.78
N ALA A 40 6.34 -5.01 12.65
CA ALA A 40 6.46 -5.94 13.78
C ALA A 40 6.43 -7.39 13.27
N SER A 41 7.59 -8.05 13.27
CA SER A 41 7.76 -9.38 12.67
C SER A 41 7.10 -10.50 13.47
N ASP A 42 6.85 -10.30 14.76
CA ASP A 42 6.23 -11.21 15.71
C ASP A 42 4.72 -11.00 15.88
N GLU A 43 4.14 -10.06 15.12
CA GLU A 43 2.73 -9.68 15.19
C GLU A 43 1.99 -9.93 13.87
N GLY A 44 0.69 -9.63 13.88
CA GLY A 44 -0.15 -9.70 12.69
C GLY A 44 0.02 -8.49 11.77
N LEU A 45 -0.10 -8.73 10.46
CA LEU A 45 -0.04 -7.72 9.41
C LEU A 45 -1.23 -7.85 8.47
N LEU A 46 -1.81 -6.72 8.08
CA LEU A 46 -2.81 -6.62 7.00
C LEU A 46 -2.26 -5.79 5.84
N GLU A 47 -2.29 -6.34 4.63
CA GLU A 47 -2.08 -5.60 3.37
C GLU A 47 -3.42 -5.21 2.77
N LEU A 48 -3.59 -3.91 2.42
CA LEU A 48 -4.77 -3.37 1.73
C LEU A 48 -4.51 -3.27 0.22
N GLY A 49 -5.45 -3.76 -0.59
CA GLY A 49 -5.32 -3.74 -2.04
C GLY A 49 -4.14 -4.57 -2.51
N ALA A 50 -4.06 -5.82 -2.07
CA ALA A 50 -2.88 -6.67 -2.20
C ALA A 50 -2.48 -7.00 -3.65
N GLY A 51 -3.40 -6.88 -4.62
CA GLY A 51 -3.12 -7.23 -5.99
C GLY A 51 -2.58 -8.67 -6.12
N TYR A 52 -1.38 -8.82 -6.67
CA TYR A 52 -0.73 -10.15 -6.82
C TYR A 52 -0.04 -10.66 -5.53
N GLY A 53 -0.15 -9.95 -4.41
CA GLY A 53 0.35 -10.38 -3.09
C GLY A 53 1.88 -10.39 -2.96
N GLU A 54 2.59 -9.56 -3.73
CA GLU A 54 4.05 -9.56 -3.71
C GLU A 54 4.62 -9.05 -2.39
N PHE A 55 4.01 -8.02 -1.78
CA PHE A 55 4.45 -7.51 -0.47
C PHE A 55 4.22 -8.56 0.62
N SER A 56 3.00 -9.07 0.78
CA SER A 56 2.68 -10.09 1.77
C SER A 56 3.50 -11.36 1.62
N ARG A 57 3.94 -11.70 0.41
CA ARG A 57 4.84 -12.82 0.14
C ARG A 57 6.22 -12.63 0.78
N GLU A 58 6.80 -11.43 0.66
CA GLU A 58 8.22 -11.19 0.96
C GLU A 58 8.45 -10.56 2.35
N ILE A 59 7.45 -9.91 2.96
CA ILE A 59 7.56 -9.31 4.29
C ILE A 59 7.50 -10.36 5.40
N CYS A 60 8.26 -10.16 6.50
CA CYS A 60 8.21 -11.01 7.67
C CYS A 60 7.19 -10.47 8.68
N ALA A 61 6.19 -11.30 9.03
CA ALA A 61 5.22 -11.09 10.09
C ALA A 61 4.70 -12.45 10.57
N ALA A 62 4.28 -12.56 11.85
CA ALA A 62 3.83 -13.81 12.43
C ALA A 62 2.57 -14.37 11.76
N ARG A 63 1.63 -13.50 11.42
CA ARG A 63 0.43 -13.81 10.64
C ARG A 63 0.18 -12.72 9.61
N LYS A 64 -0.26 -13.09 8.41
CA LYS A 64 -0.46 -12.16 7.30
C LYS A 64 -1.85 -12.34 6.72
N TRP A 65 -2.58 -11.23 6.66
CA TRP A 65 -3.82 -11.10 5.92
C TRP A 65 -3.61 -10.16 4.76
N ALA A 66 -4.30 -10.42 3.67
CA ALA A 66 -4.30 -9.54 2.51
C ALA A 66 -5.73 -9.33 2.04
N LEU A 67 -6.13 -8.07 1.95
CA LEU A 67 -7.45 -7.65 1.51
C LEU A 67 -7.38 -7.26 0.04
N GLU A 68 -8.20 -7.92 -0.76
CA GLU A 68 -8.32 -7.67 -2.19
C GLU A 68 -9.74 -7.97 -2.65
N GLN A 69 -10.30 -7.10 -3.46
CA GLN A 69 -11.65 -7.27 -3.98
C GLN A 69 -11.71 -8.30 -5.10
N ASN A 70 -10.65 -8.37 -5.93
CA ASN A 70 -10.59 -9.33 -7.04
C ASN A 70 -10.03 -10.69 -6.57
N GLY A 71 -10.93 -11.63 -6.27
CA GLY A 71 -10.58 -12.97 -5.83
C GLY A 71 -9.74 -13.78 -6.83
N ALA A 72 -9.77 -13.45 -8.14
CA ALA A 72 -8.95 -14.15 -9.13
C ALA A 72 -7.45 -13.96 -8.93
N LEU A 73 -7.01 -12.90 -8.22
CA LEU A 73 -5.60 -12.63 -7.97
C LEU A 73 -4.99 -13.52 -6.88
N VAL A 74 -5.82 -14.11 -6.02
CA VAL A 74 -5.38 -14.97 -4.90
C VAL A 74 -4.54 -16.17 -5.36
N GLN A 75 -4.79 -16.69 -6.56
CA GLN A 75 -3.99 -17.79 -7.13
C GLN A 75 -2.48 -17.49 -7.21
N HIS A 76 -2.10 -16.21 -7.17
CA HIS A 76 -0.70 -15.78 -7.20
C HIS A 76 -0.08 -15.61 -5.80
N TRP A 77 -0.88 -15.69 -4.74
CA TRP A 77 -0.42 -15.40 -3.38
C TRP A 77 0.36 -16.56 -2.76
N ALA A 78 1.14 -16.25 -1.74
CA ALA A 78 1.79 -17.29 -0.94
C ALA A 78 0.75 -17.98 -0.05
N VAL A 79 0.88 -19.29 0.13
CA VAL A 79 -0.02 -20.11 0.99
C VAL A 79 -0.06 -19.60 2.44
N SER A 80 0.99 -18.91 2.90
CA SER A 80 1.08 -18.33 4.24
C SER A 80 0.27 -17.04 4.42
N VAL A 81 -0.40 -16.54 3.38
CA VAL A 81 -1.22 -15.32 3.43
C VAL A 81 -2.69 -15.70 3.47
N THR A 82 -3.41 -15.23 4.47
CA THR A 82 -4.85 -15.43 4.59
C THR A 82 -5.60 -14.41 3.74
N PRO A 83 -6.39 -14.83 2.76
CA PRO A 83 -7.13 -13.91 1.90
C PRO A 83 -8.37 -13.34 2.62
N LEU A 84 -8.61 -12.05 2.44
CA LEU A 84 -9.86 -11.36 2.74
C LEU A 84 -10.40 -10.82 1.41
N ILE A 85 -11.33 -11.58 0.79
CA ILE A 85 -11.88 -11.23 -0.54
C ILE A 85 -13.12 -10.38 -0.33
N GLN A 86 -12.92 -9.09 -0.27
CA GLN A 86 -13.98 -8.11 -0.02
C GLN A 86 -13.54 -6.71 -0.41
N SER A 87 -14.49 -5.77 -0.46
CA SER A 87 -14.19 -4.35 -0.55
C SER A 87 -13.49 -3.85 0.72
N ALA A 88 -12.55 -2.92 0.59
CA ALA A 88 -11.96 -2.26 1.75
C ALA A 88 -12.95 -1.37 2.51
N MET A 89 -14.10 -1.06 1.89
CA MET A 89 -15.20 -0.33 2.50
C MET A 89 -16.09 -1.21 3.38
N ASP A 90 -16.02 -2.54 3.20
CA ASP A 90 -16.76 -3.47 4.05
C ASP A 90 -16.08 -3.59 5.43
N PRO A 91 -16.83 -3.95 6.49
CA PRO A 91 -16.23 -4.20 7.82
C PRO A 91 -15.16 -5.29 7.75
N TRP A 92 -13.95 -4.99 8.23
CA TRP A 92 -12.88 -5.99 8.22
C TRP A 92 -13.10 -7.05 9.31
N PRO A 93 -13.08 -8.36 8.97
CA PRO A 93 -13.31 -9.46 9.91
C PRO A 93 -12.08 -9.73 10.78
N LEU A 94 -11.51 -8.69 11.35
CA LEU A 94 -10.35 -8.71 12.22
C LEU A 94 -10.71 -8.06 13.55
N ALA A 95 -10.22 -8.67 14.65
CA ALA A 95 -10.49 -8.17 15.99
C ALA A 95 -9.80 -6.80 16.22
N ASP A 96 -10.38 -5.99 17.08
CA ASP A 96 -9.79 -4.74 17.54
C ASP A 96 -8.42 -4.99 18.15
N ARG A 97 -7.46 -4.10 17.88
CA ARG A 97 -6.11 -4.11 18.46
C ARG A 97 -5.34 -5.43 18.26
N SER A 98 -5.63 -6.16 17.16
CA SER A 98 -5.05 -7.47 16.88
C SER A 98 -3.83 -7.45 15.97
N LEU A 99 -3.51 -6.31 15.37
CA LEU A 99 -2.43 -6.17 14.40
C LEU A 99 -1.33 -5.22 14.89
N GLY A 100 -0.07 -5.53 14.52
CA GLY A 100 1.06 -4.62 14.64
C GLY A 100 1.24 -3.70 13.46
N THR A 101 0.79 -4.12 12.27
CA THR A 101 1.02 -3.37 11.04
C THR A 101 -0.17 -3.46 10.08
N VAL A 102 -0.53 -2.32 9.48
CA VAL A 102 -1.36 -2.21 8.28
C VAL A 102 -0.50 -1.58 7.18
N PHE A 103 -0.50 -2.18 5.99
CA PHE A 103 0.26 -1.70 4.83
C PHE A 103 -0.68 -1.40 3.66
N ALA A 104 -0.40 -0.32 2.93
CA ALA A 104 -1.09 0.03 1.70
C ALA A 104 -0.10 0.60 0.66
N SER A 105 -0.22 0.16 -0.59
CA SER A 105 0.61 0.67 -1.68
C SER A 105 -0.24 0.95 -2.93
N ASN A 106 -0.16 2.18 -3.46
CA ASN A 106 -0.98 2.63 -4.59
C ASN A 106 -2.45 2.26 -4.39
N PHE A 107 -3.01 2.73 -3.29
CA PHE A 107 -4.31 2.29 -2.80
C PHE A 107 -5.27 3.46 -2.53
N PHE A 108 -4.87 4.45 -1.71
CA PHE A 108 -5.77 5.53 -1.29
C PHE A 108 -6.19 6.47 -2.41
N GLU A 109 -5.40 6.61 -3.47
CA GLU A 109 -5.74 7.43 -4.65
C GLU A 109 -7.01 6.99 -5.36
N HIS A 110 -7.45 5.77 -5.15
CA HIS A 110 -8.66 5.19 -5.75
C HIS A 110 -9.94 5.49 -4.97
N PHE A 111 -9.85 6.14 -3.82
CA PHE A 111 -10.96 6.47 -2.93
C PHE A 111 -11.17 7.98 -2.82
N THR A 112 -12.38 8.41 -2.44
CA THR A 112 -12.62 9.79 -2.02
C THR A 112 -11.98 10.03 -0.65
N LEU A 113 -11.90 11.31 -0.21
CA LEU A 113 -11.37 11.63 1.13
C LEU A 113 -12.18 10.97 2.24
N GLU A 114 -13.53 11.00 2.11
CA GLU A 114 -14.43 10.39 3.07
C GLU A 114 -14.24 8.87 3.16
N GLN A 115 -14.12 8.20 2.02
CA GLN A 115 -13.81 6.77 1.97
C GLN A 115 -12.43 6.46 2.56
N GLY A 116 -11.44 7.32 2.29
CA GLY A 116 -10.11 7.22 2.89
C GLY A 116 -10.15 7.33 4.42
N GLU A 117 -10.97 8.22 4.97
CA GLU A 117 -11.20 8.37 6.41
C GLU A 117 -11.84 7.12 7.03
N GLU A 118 -12.86 6.55 6.38
CA GLU A 118 -13.48 5.29 6.85
C GLU A 118 -12.47 4.14 6.89
N ILE A 119 -11.64 4.00 5.85
CA ILE A 119 -10.56 2.99 5.79
C ILE A 119 -9.53 3.23 6.89
N LEU A 120 -9.10 4.48 7.11
CA LEU A 120 -8.15 4.83 8.16
C LEU A 120 -8.73 4.59 9.57
N THR A 121 -10.04 4.76 9.75
CA THR A 121 -10.76 4.43 10.99
C THR A 121 -10.72 2.93 11.24
N GLN A 122 -10.97 2.10 10.23
CA GLN A 122 -10.84 0.65 10.35
C GLN A 122 -9.39 0.23 10.65
N ALA A 123 -8.41 0.86 9.98
CA ALA A 123 -6.99 0.61 10.26
C ALA A 123 -6.64 0.94 11.72
N ALA A 124 -7.12 2.08 12.23
CA ALA A 124 -6.95 2.46 13.62
C ALA A 124 -7.65 1.48 14.59
N ARG A 125 -8.80 0.91 14.23
CA ARG A 125 -9.50 -0.09 15.03
C ARG A 125 -8.69 -1.37 15.19
N VAL A 126 -8.19 -1.93 14.10
CA VAL A 126 -7.50 -3.24 14.12
C VAL A 126 -6.06 -3.16 14.63
N LEU A 127 -5.39 -2.00 14.50
CA LEU A 127 -4.05 -1.82 15.03
C LEU A 127 -4.06 -1.74 16.56
N ARG A 128 -3.09 -2.38 17.21
CA ARG A 128 -2.84 -2.19 18.64
C ARG A 128 -2.28 -0.78 18.93
N PRO A 129 -2.28 -0.30 20.18
CA PRO A 129 -1.53 0.90 20.56
C PRO A 129 -0.05 0.77 20.14
N GLY A 130 0.50 1.82 19.50
CA GLY A 130 1.84 1.81 18.92
C GLY A 130 1.99 0.93 17.66
N GLY A 131 0.89 0.37 17.13
CA GLY A 131 0.87 -0.28 15.83
C GLY A 131 1.00 0.75 14.70
N ARG A 132 1.47 0.30 13.54
CA ARG A 132 1.88 1.19 12.44
C ARG A 132 1.06 1.01 11.19
N LEU A 133 0.71 2.13 10.59
CA LEU A 133 0.24 2.24 9.22
C LEU A 133 1.43 2.63 8.33
N ILE A 134 1.70 1.83 7.30
CA ILE A 134 2.76 2.10 6.32
C ILE A 134 2.09 2.33 4.97
N VAL A 135 2.32 3.48 4.36
CA VAL A 135 1.70 3.87 3.09
C VAL A 135 2.78 4.23 2.07
N VAL A 136 2.74 3.57 0.91
CA VAL A 136 3.49 3.94 -0.28
C VAL A 136 2.48 4.43 -1.33
N GLN A 137 2.60 5.69 -1.77
CA GLN A 137 1.55 6.34 -2.53
C GLN A 137 2.12 7.21 -3.65
N PRO A 138 1.47 7.30 -4.84
CA PRO A 138 1.81 8.28 -5.85
C PRO A 138 1.82 9.70 -5.28
N ASN A 139 2.88 10.46 -5.57
CA ASN A 139 3.03 11.85 -5.15
C ASN A 139 2.62 12.79 -6.28
N PHE A 140 1.41 13.35 -6.21
CA PHE A 140 0.92 14.29 -7.21
C PHE A 140 1.87 15.47 -7.43
N ARG A 141 2.55 15.95 -6.39
CA ARG A 141 3.51 17.05 -6.48
C ARG A 141 4.71 16.73 -7.40
N LEU A 142 5.09 15.46 -7.52
CA LEU A 142 6.25 15.03 -8.32
C LEU A 142 5.86 14.59 -9.73
N GLU A 143 4.65 14.07 -9.92
CA GLU A 143 4.19 13.52 -11.20
C GLU A 143 2.76 13.99 -11.58
N PRO A 144 2.49 15.32 -11.59
CA PRO A 144 1.14 15.83 -11.82
C PRO A 144 0.61 15.51 -13.22
N ARG A 145 1.51 15.42 -14.21
CA ARG A 145 1.12 15.16 -15.61
C ARG A 145 0.66 13.74 -15.85
N ARG A 146 1.09 12.79 -15.04
CA ARG A 146 0.84 11.36 -15.23
C ARG A 146 -0.08 10.78 -14.18
N TYR A 147 -0.43 11.55 -13.15
CA TYR A 147 -1.20 11.05 -12.03
C TYR A 147 -2.56 10.50 -12.45
N PHE A 148 -3.24 11.22 -13.33
CA PHE A 148 -4.56 10.83 -13.86
C PHE A 148 -4.49 10.06 -15.19
N ASP A 149 -3.31 9.58 -15.62
CA ASP A 149 -3.22 8.56 -16.67
C ASP A 149 -3.89 7.24 -16.23
N ASP A 150 -4.04 7.05 -14.93
CA ASP A 150 -4.91 6.03 -14.38
C ASP A 150 -6.31 6.62 -14.11
N TYR A 151 -7.28 6.19 -14.92
CA TYR A 151 -8.66 6.70 -14.88
C TYR A 151 -9.41 6.35 -13.57
N THR A 152 -8.85 5.46 -12.76
CA THR A 152 -9.42 5.07 -11.46
C THR A 152 -8.96 5.94 -10.31
N HIS A 153 -7.98 6.84 -10.52
CA HIS A 153 -7.57 7.79 -9.50
C HIS A 153 -8.67 8.84 -9.25
N ARG A 154 -9.06 8.99 -8.00
CA ARG A 154 -10.11 9.92 -7.55
C ARG A 154 -9.55 11.08 -6.76
N THR A 155 -8.56 10.82 -5.90
CA THR A 155 -7.97 11.83 -5.01
C THR A 155 -6.51 12.02 -5.34
N ALA A 156 -6.10 13.28 -5.54
CA ALA A 156 -4.72 13.66 -5.77
C ALA A 156 -4.00 13.89 -4.44
N TYR A 157 -3.20 12.93 -4.00
CA TYR A 157 -2.42 13.07 -2.78
C TYR A 157 -1.01 13.61 -3.06
N THR A 158 -0.58 14.58 -2.23
CA THR A 158 0.83 14.94 -2.07
C THR A 158 1.33 14.37 -0.74
N ASP A 159 2.65 14.21 -0.60
CA ASP A 159 3.24 13.77 0.67
C ASP A 159 2.88 14.69 1.84
N ASN A 160 2.81 16.00 1.63
CA ASN A 160 2.38 16.95 2.65
C ASN A 160 0.89 16.80 2.97
N GLY A 161 0.03 16.81 1.93
CA GLY A 161 -1.41 16.71 2.12
C GLY A 161 -1.83 15.41 2.81
N PHE A 162 -1.19 14.29 2.45
CA PHE A 162 -1.50 13.01 3.10
C PHE A 162 -1.04 12.96 4.57
N ARG A 163 0.12 13.58 4.90
CA ARG A 163 0.56 13.73 6.31
C ARG A 163 -0.42 14.58 7.13
N ASP A 164 -0.90 15.69 6.54
CA ASP A 164 -1.84 16.56 7.23
C ASP A 164 -3.20 15.87 7.40
N PHE A 165 -3.64 15.08 6.42
CA PHE A 165 -4.84 14.26 6.52
C PHE A 165 -4.73 13.22 7.65
N LEU A 166 -3.61 12.50 7.74
CA LEU A 166 -3.35 11.58 8.85
C LEU A 166 -3.35 12.28 10.21
N ARG A 167 -2.69 13.44 10.31
CA ARG A 167 -2.65 14.23 11.56
C ARG A 167 -4.02 14.72 11.98
N ALA A 168 -4.85 15.16 11.02
CA ALA A 168 -6.24 15.56 11.29
C ALA A 168 -7.06 14.43 11.92
N LEU A 169 -6.73 13.17 11.58
CA LEU A 169 -7.33 11.97 12.16
C LEU A 169 -6.59 11.46 13.42
N GLY A 170 -5.66 12.23 13.95
CA GLY A 170 -4.95 11.94 15.19
C GLY A 170 -3.73 11.00 15.04
N TRP A 171 -3.32 10.64 13.82
CA TRP A 171 -2.14 9.79 13.60
C TRP A 171 -0.84 10.56 13.87
N GLU A 172 0.14 9.89 14.47
CA GLU A 172 1.49 10.41 14.67
C GLU A 172 2.40 9.97 13.52
N ILE A 173 3.10 10.91 12.87
CA ILE A 173 3.99 10.60 11.76
C ILE A 173 5.37 10.21 12.32
N ALA A 174 5.68 8.92 12.29
CA ALA A 174 6.96 8.37 12.73
C ALA A 174 8.07 8.53 11.67
N HIS A 175 7.71 8.41 10.38
CA HIS A 175 8.67 8.56 9.29
C HIS A 175 7.99 9.05 8.01
N ALA A 176 8.69 9.84 7.19
CA ALA A 176 8.18 10.30 5.91
C ALA A 176 9.30 10.53 4.91
N GLU A 177 9.13 9.97 3.70
CA GLU A 177 10.02 10.16 2.56
C GLU A 177 9.22 10.66 1.35
N PRO A 178 9.35 11.94 1.00
CA PRO A 178 8.62 12.51 -0.14
C PRO A 178 9.01 11.89 -1.49
N ARG A 179 10.21 11.29 -1.56
CA ARG A 179 10.81 10.66 -2.75
C ARG A 179 11.23 9.24 -2.41
N PHE A 180 10.30 8.28 -2.52
CA PHE A 180 10.57 6.89 -2.16
C PHE A 180 10.85 6.01 -3.38
N LEU A 181 9.91 5.82 -4.27
CA LEU A 181 10.03 4.97 -5.45
C LEU A 181 9.71 5.74 -6.74
N PRO A 182 10.16 5.27 -7.92
CA PRO A 182 9.64 5.77 -9.19
C PRO A 182 8.12 5.67 -9.26
N PHE A 183 7.47 6.62 -9.95
CA PHE A 183 6.01 6.67 -10.10
C PHE A 183 5.43 5.36 -10.65
N THR A 184 6.12 4.72 -11.58
CA THR A 184 5.72 3.44 -12.14
C THR A 184 6.92 2.54 -12.34
N MET A 185 6.75 1.25 -12.05
CA MET A 185 7.73 0.21 -12.36
C MET A 185 7.46 -0.48 -13.71
N LYS A 186 6.51 0.02 -14.50
CA LYS A 186 6.18 -0.48 -15.85
C LYS A 186 7.24 -0.18 -16.91
N ASN A 187 8.21 0.67 -16.59
CA ASN A 187 9.29 1.03 -17.49
C ASN A 187 10.37 -0.05 -17.48
N ARG A 188 11.26 -0.03 -18.51
CA ARG A 188 12.44 -0.90 -18.64
C ARG A 188 13.51 -0.67 -17.54
N LEU A 189 13.08 -0.28 -16.33
CA LEU A 189 13.99 -0.14 -15.19
C LEU A 189 14.50 -1.52 -14.79
N PRO A 190 15.77 -1.62 -14.43
CA PRO A 190 16.33 -2.87 -13.93
C PRO A 190 15.55 -3.35 -12.69
N THR A 191 15.14 -4.61 -12.68
CA THR A 191 14.37 -5.22 -11.60
C THR A 191 15.23 -6.06 -10.66
N ALA A 192 16.56 -6.11 -10.87
CA ALA A 192 17.46 -6.86 -10.01
C ALA A 192 17.44 -6.32 -8.57
N GLU A 193 17.28 -7.21 -7.58
CA GLU A 193 17.14 -6.84 -6.16
C GLU A 193 18.25 -5.89 -5.68
N TRP A 194 19.50 -6.18 -6.04
CA TRP A 194 20.64 -5.37 -5.60
C TRP A 194 20.60 -3.93 -6.13
N LEU A 195 20.12 -3.72 -7.38
CA LEU A 195 19.95 -2.38 -7.96
C LEU A 195 18.86 -1.59 -7.23
N VAL A 196 17.73 -2.24 -6.93
CA VAL A 196 16.64 -1.60 -6.16
C VAL A 196 17.13 -1.25 -4.75
N ARG A 197 17.90 -2.13 -4.11
CA ARG A 197 18.51 -1.85 -2.80
C ARG A 197 19.47 -0.67 -2.86
N THR A 198 20.33 -0.61 -3.88
CA THR A 198 21.24 0.54 -4.09
C THR A 198 20.44 1.83 -4.29
N TYR A 199 19.39 1.79 -5.11
CA TYR A 199 18.49 2.94 -5.31
C TYR A 199 17.85 3.40 -3.98
N LEU A 200 17.34 2.48 -3.17
CA LEU A 200 16.72 2.80 -1.87
C LEU A 200 17.72 3.34 -0.84
N ALA A 201 19.01 3.02 -0.98
CA ALA A 201 20.08 3.55 -0.13
C ALA A 201 20.56 4.96 -0.53
N LEU A 202 20.18 5.46 -1.70
CA LEU A 202 20.59 6.79 -2.14
C LEU A 202 19.95 7.90 -1.28
N PRO A 203 20.70 8.93 -0.88
CA PRO A 203 20.15 10.08 -0.16
C PRO A 203 19.21 10.92 -1.03
N PHE A 204 19.44 10.91 -2.34
CA PHE A 204 18.56 11.50 -3.36
C PHE A 204 18.20 10.44 -4.38
N ARG A 205 16.89 10.15 -4.53
CA ARG A 205 16.39 9.13 -5.44
C ARG A 205 15.87 9.77 -6.73
N PRO A 206 16.60 9.63 -7.85
CA PRO A 206 16.21 10.22 -9.11
C PRO A 206 14.90 9.61 -9.61
N ARG A 207 14.07 10.42 -10.29
CA ARG A 207 12.77 9.99 -10.83
C ARG A 207 11.81 9.39 -9.81
N ALA A 208 12.02 9.64 -8.51
CA ALA A 208 11.04 9.24 -7.51
C ALA A 208 9.73 10.00 -7.73
N GLY A 209 8.64 9.28 -7.79
CA GLY A 209 7.29 9.80 -8.01
C GLY A 209 6.29 9.30 -6.97
N GLN A 210 6.74 8.51 -6.00
CA GLN A 210 5.95 8.01 -4.88
C GLN A 210 6.56 8.49 -3.57
N PHE A 211 5.72 8.66 -2.54
CA PHE A 211 6.17 8.88 -1.17
C PHE A 211 6.01 7.63 -0.30
N LEU A 212 6.75 7.57 0.79
CA LEU A 212 6.55 6.64 1.90
C LEU A 212 6.18 7.43 3.14
N ILE A 213 5.14 7.00 3.84
CA ILE A 213 4.78 7.50 5.18
C ILE A 213 4.59 6.30 6.11
N VAL A 214 5.19 6.39 7.28
CA VAL A 214 4.93 5.50 8.42
C VAL A 214 4.28 6.33 9.50
N ALA A 215 3.07 5.94 9.89
CA ALA A 215 2.32 6.60 10.95
C ALA A 215 2.00 5.61 12.07
N GLU A 216 2.03 6.06 13.30
CA GLU A 216 1.64 5.28 14.47
C GLU A 216 0.17 5.53 14.81
N LYS A 217 -0.51 4.48 15.26
CA LYS A 217 -1.89 4.55 15.69
C LYS A 217 -2.06 5.64 16.75
N PRO A 218 -3.11 6.49 16.64
CA PRO A 218 -3.45 7.43 17.69
C PRO A 218 -3.49 6.73 19.05
N GLY A 219 -2.75 7.27 20.02
CA GLY A 219 -2.90 6.84 21.41
C GLY A 219 -4.37 7.07 21.84
N SER A 220 -4.87 6.28 22.76
CA SER A 220 -6.20 6.53 23.34
C SER A 220 -6.24 8.01 23.75
N LEU A 221 -7.15 8.79 23.17
CA LEU A 221 -7.44 10.12 23.65
C LEU A 221 -7.62 10.03 25.18
N LYS A 222 -6.73 10.71 25.91
CA LYS A 222 -6.85 10.84 27.38
C LYS A 222 -8.10 11.63 27.71
#